data_214c062a23c1a787a0cbf6b52c943f2a
#
_entry.id   214c062a23c1a787a0cbf6b52c943f2a
#
_cell.length_a   1.000
_cell.length_b   1.000
_cell.length_c   1.000
_cell.angle_alpha   90.00
_cell.angle_beta   90.00
_cell.angle_gamma   90.00
#
_symmetry.space_group_name_H-M   'P 1'
#
loop_
_entity.id
_entity.type
_entity.pdbx_description
1 polymer ?
#
loop_
_entity_poly.entity_id
_entity_poly.type
_entity_poly.pdbx_seq_one_letter_code
_entity_poly.pdbx_strand_id
1 'polypeptide(L)'
;MKKRLPLAILVMAVLISLDQFVKYLIDSSFSVGESQPLIDNVFQLTYVQNRGAAWGSFSGKVVFLLIITTVILIGSIYVYIQLARRTDTKFTPLRICLVFLISGAIGNMIDRIVRGFVVDMFDFCLINFPVFNVADIYVTCSFIVIVILIMFRYKDDDLTDILHSSKTVSYTHLRAHETRG
;
A
#
# COMPACT_ATOMS: atom_id res chain seq x y z
N MET A 1 -18.61 3.78 9.87
CA MET A 1 -17.33 3.57 10.56
C MET A 1 -17.32 2.26 11.36
N LYS A 2 -18.34 1.96 12.17
CA LYS A 2 -18.35 0.81 13.13
C LYS A 2 -18.00 -0.57 12.53
N LYS A 3 -18.32 -0.87 11.26
CA LYS A 3 -18.03 -2.17 10.63
C LYS A 3 -16.83 -2.15 9.67
N ARG A 4 -16.48 -0.99 9.09
CA ARG A 4 -15.44 -0.88 8.04
C ARG A 4 -14.02 -0.93 8.59
N LEU A 5 -13.77 -0.25 9.70
CA LEU A 5 -12.45 -0.22 10.31
C LEU A 5 -12.02 -1.59 10.86
N PRO A 6 -12.85 -2.32 11.64
CA PRO A 6 -12.49 -3.68 12.07
C PRO A 6 -12.23 -4.65 10.90
N LEU A 7 -13.06 -4.57 9.86
CA LEU A 7 -12.87 -5.40 8.66
C LEU A 7 -11.55 -5.08 7.96
N ALA A 8 -11.21 -3.80 7.80
CA ALA A 8 -9.93 -3.41 7.20
C ALA A 8 -8.74 -3.90 8.01
N ILE A 9 -8.79 -3.76 9.34
CA ILE A 9 -7.73 -4.27 10.23
C ILE A 9 -7.57 -5.78 10.07
N LEU A 10 -8.68 -6.53 10.02
CA LEU A 10 -8.65 -7.96 9.81
C LEU A 10 -8.01 -8.33 8.46
N VAL A 11 -8.43 -7.65 7.39
CA VAL A 11 -7.87 -7.88 6.04
C VAL A 11 -6.38 -7.53 6.00
N MET A 12 -5.98 -6.39 6.58
CA MET A 12 -4.56 -6.02 6.68
C MET A 12 -3.76 -7.08 7.45
N ALA A 13 -4.28 -7.58 8.57
CA ALA A 13 -3.62 -8.63 9.34
C ALA A 13 -3.41 -9.90 8.51
N VAL A 14 -4.41 -10.33 7.73
CA VAL A 14 -4.30 -11.49 6.83
C VAL A 14 -3.27 -11.25 5.74
N LEU A 15 -3.29 -10.09 5.07
CA LEU A 15 -2.34 -9.75 4.00
C LEU A 15 -0.90 -9.68 4.50
N ILE A 16 -0.67 -9.06 5.66
CA ILE A 16 0.66 -8.99 6.29
C ILE A 16 1.12 -10.39 6.69
N SER A 17 0.23 -11.21 7.28
CA SER A 17 0.57 -12.58 7.65
C SER A 17 0.94 -13.43 6.44
N LEU A 18 0.23 -13.26 5.31
CA LEU A 18 0.55 -13.96 4.07
C LEU A 18 1.92 -13.55 3.53
N ASP A 19 2.23 -12.25 3.48
CA ASP A 19 3.55 -11.75 3.07
C ASP A 19 4.66 -12.33 3.95
N GLN A 20 4.51 -12.21 5.27
CA GLN A 20 5.52 -12.69 6.22
C GLN A 20 5.66 -14.22 6.20
N PHE A 21 4.58 -14.96 5.96
CA PHE A 21 4.61 -16.40 5.82
C PHE A 21 5.38 -16.84 4.56
N VAL A 22 5.13 -16.22 3.42
CA VAL A 22 5.87 -16.52 2.18
C VAL A 22 7.36 -16.19 2.35
N LYS A 23 7.69 -15.04 2.95
CA LYS A 23 9.07 -14.64 3.26
C LYS A 23 9.75 -15.64 4.21
N TYR A 24 9.05 -16.12 5.21
CA TYR A 24 9.55 -17.16 6.12
C TYR A 24 9.85 -18.47 5.38
N LEU A 25 8.99 -18.90 4.47
CA LEU A 25 9.23 -20.10 3.67
C LEU A 25 10.49 -19.97 2.82
N ILE A 26 10.71 -18.83 2.19
CA ILE A 26 11.94 -18.59 1.39
C ILE A 26 13.17 -18.56 2.29
N ASP A 27 13.14 -17.78 3.35
CA ASP A 27 14.26 -17.62 4.30
C ASP A 27 14.68 -18.96 4.96
N SER A 28 13.70 -19.87 5.17
CA SER A 28 13.94 -21.19 5.77
C SER A 28 14.32 -22.28 4.77
N SER A 29 14.03 -22.14 3.48
CA SER A 29 14.18 -23.19 2.49
C SER A 29 15.30 -22.94 1.47
N PHE A 30 15.77 -21.69 1.35
CA PHE A 30 16.78 -21.30 0.36
C PHE A 30 18.01 -20.71 1.05
N SER A 31 19.17 -20.96 0.47
CA SER A 31 20.39 -20.21 0.79
C SER A 31 20.38 -18.85 0.07
N VAL A 32 21.02 -17.83 0.67
CA VAL A 32 21.08 -16.51 0.03
C VAL A 32 21.75 -16.58 -1.33
N GLY A 33 21.07 -16.07 -2.36
CA GLY A 33 21.50 -16.13 -3.77
C GLY A 33 21.11 -17.44 -4.49
N GLU A 34 20.52 -18.41 -3.79
CA GLU A 34 20.01 -19.61 -4.41
C GLU A 34 18.80 -19.31 -5.29
N SER A 35 18.75 -19.96 -6.46
CA SER A 35 17.66 -19.81 -7.43
C SER A 35 17.09 -21.16 -7.83
N GLN A 36 15.76 -21.23 -7.90
CA GLN A 36 15.02 -22.39 -8.39
C GLN A 36 14.14 -21.98 -9.57
N PRO A 37 14.43 -22.42 -10.81
CA PRO A 37 13.60 -22.14 -11.95
C PRO A 37 12.19 -22.74 -11.80
N LEU A 38 11.16 -21.93 -12.13
CA LEU A 38 9.77 -22.36 -12.29
C LEU A 38 9.39 -22.42 -13.76
N ILE A 39 9.90 -21.48 -14.55
CA ILE A 39 9.80 -21.44 -16.01
C ILE A 39 11.20 -21.11 -16.51
N ASP A 40 11.84 -22.05 -17.21
CA ASP A 40 13.23 -21.92 -17.64
C ASP A 40 13.45 -20.61 -18.41
N ASN A 41 14.48 -19.85 -17.99
CA ASN A 41 14.89 -18.57 -18.56
C ASN A 41 13.82 -17.45 -18.55
N VAL A 42 12.71 -17.63 -17.84
CA VAL A 42 11.62 -16.64 -17.77
C VAL A 42 11.37 -16.20 -16.34
N PHE A 43 11.10 -17.16 -15.44
CA PHE A 43 10.68 -16.87 -14.07
C PHE A 43 11.23 -17.91 -13.10
N GLN A 44 11.81 -17.45 -12.02
CA GLN A 44 12.38 -18.29 -10.97
C GLN A 44 12.13 -17.71 -9.58
N LEU A 45 12.30 -18.54 -8.55
CA LEU A 45 12.42 -18.07 -7.18
C LEU A 45 13.90 -17.89 -6.87
N THR A 46 14.30 -16.67 -6.47
CA THR A 46 15.67 -16.32 -6.10
C THR A 46 15.68 -15.67 -4.74
N TYR A 47 16.31 -16.26 -3.73
CA TYR A 47 16.40 -15.62 -2.41
C TYR A 47 17.40 -14.49 -2.39
N VAL A 48 16.89 -13.27 -2.21
CA VAL A 48 17.68 -12.05 -2.11
C VAL A 48 17.41 -11.33 -0.78
N GLN A 49 18.49 -10.97 -0.06
CA GLN A 49 18.44 -10.07 1.10
C GLN A 49 18.58 -8.61 0.61
N ASN A 50 17.47 -7.94 0.38
CA ASN A 50 17.47 -6.58 -0.15
C ASN A 50 17.66 -5.55 0.98
N ARG A 51 18.82 -4.92 1.00
CA ARG A 51 19.18 -3.85 1.95
C ARG A 51 18.94 -2.44 1.40
N GLY A 52 18.29 -2.33 0.25
CA GLY A 52 17.99 -1.07 -0.42
C GLY A 52 16.54 -0.96 -0.83
N ALA A 53 16.31 -0.23 -1.94
CA ALA A 53 15.08 -0.19 -2.70
C ALA A 53 15.28 -0.91 -4.04
N ALA A 54 14.33 -0.74 -4.99
CA ALA A 54 14.44 -1.34 -6.32
C ALA A 54 15.80 -1.04 -6.98
N TRP A 55 16.34 -2.00 -7.71
CA TRP A 55 17.67 -1.95 -8.34
C TRP A 55 18.84 -1.64 -7.39
N GLY A 56 18.73 -2.03 -6.11
CA GLY A 56 19.78 -1.75 -5.12
C GLY A 56 19.93 -0.26 -4.75
N SER A 57 19.00 0.60 -5.20
CA SER A 57 18.98 2.01 -4.84
C SER A 57 18.92 2.19 -3.33
N PHE A 58 19.67 3.16 -2.82
CA PHE A 58 19.77 3.42 -1.37
C PHE A 58 20.28 2.22 -0.54
N SER A 59 21.06 1.32 -1.15
CA SER A 59 21.68 0.19 -0.43
C SER A 59 22.42 0.69 0.83
N GLY A 60 22.19 0.02 1.96
CA GLY A 60 22.72 0.41 3.26
C GLY A 60 22.00 1.58 3.95
N LYS A 61 21.02 2.24 3.31
CA LYS A 61 20.26 3.34 3.90
C LYS A 61 18.92 2.91 4.50
N VAL A 62 18.90 1.80 5.23
CA VAL A 62 17.69 1.21 5.82
C VAL A 62 16.89 2.23 6.63
N VAL A 63 17.57 3.07 7.44
CA VAL A 63 16.92 4.12 8.25
C VAL A 63 16.18 5.13 7.37
N PHE A 64 16.79 5.56 6.26
CA PHE A 64 16.16 6.48 5.33
C PHE A 64 14.89 5.86 4.69
N LEU A 65 14.97 4.59 4.29
CA LEU A 65 13.81 3.86 3.76
C LEU A 65 12.69 3.70 4.80
N LEU A 66 13.05 3.45 6.08
CA LEU A 66 12.09 3.40 7.17
C LEU A 66 11.39 4.75 7.37
N ILE A 67 12.12 5.87 7.31
CA ILE A 67 11.52 7.21 7.44
C ILE A 67 10.52 7.46 6.30
N ILE A 68 10.90 7.23 5.05
CA ILE A 68 9.99 7.41 3.89
C ILE A 68 8.76 6.52 4.02
N THR A 69 8.96 5.24 4.32
CA THR A 69 7.84 4.30 4.49
C THR A 69 6.90 4.75 5.61
N THR A 70 7.44 5.25 6.72
CA THR A 70 6.65 5.76 7.84
C THR A 70 5.80 6.97 7.43
N VAL A 71 6.37 7.93 6.68
CA VAL A 71 5.63 9.09 6.17
C VAL A 71 4.48 8.66 5.25
N ILE A 72 4.75 7.74 4.32
CA ILE A 72 3.74 7.19 3.42
C ILE A 72 2.64 6.48 4.20
N LEU A 73 2.99 5.69 5.22
CA LEU A 73 2.04 4.99 6.09
C LEU A 73 1.13 5.96 6.84
N ILE A 74 1.71 6.99 7.46
CA ILE A 74 0.93 8.00 8.21
C ILE A 74 -0.07 8.68 7.26
N GLY A 75 0.37 9.12 6.08
CA GLY A 75 -0.50 9.74 5.07
C GLY A 75 -1.61 8.80 4.61
N SER A 76 -1.26 7.55 4.30
CA SER A 76 -2.23 6.54 3.84
C SER A 76 -3.26 6.19 4.90
N ILE A 77 -2.84 6.04 6.16
CA ILE A 77 -3.72 5.79 7.30
C ILE A 77 -4.66 6.98 7.54
N TYR A 78 -4.13 8.21 7.48
CA TYR A 78 -4.94 9.42 7.61
C TYR A 78 -6.04 9.46 6.55
N VAL A 79 -5.69 9.28 5.27
CA VAL A 79 -6.67 9.25 4.16
C VAL A 79 -7.67 8.12 4.36
N TYR A 80 -7.21 6.92 4.75
CA TYR A 80 -8.10 5.80 5.01
C TYR A 80 -9.14 6.11 6.11
N ILE A 81 -8.71 6.73 7.22
CA ILE A 81 -9.60 7.11 8.33
C ILE A 81 -10.65 8.12 7.85
N GLN A 82 -10.27 9.13 7.07
CA GLN A 82 -11.22 10.10 6.50
C GLN A 82 -12.26 9.41 5.61
N LEU A 83 -11.82 8.48 4.77
CA LEU A 83 -12.70 7.70 3.90
C LEU A 83 -13.59 6.71 4.67
N ALA A 84 -13.08 6.11 5.74
CA ALA A 84 -13.85 5.15 6.55
C ALA A 84 -15.04 5.81 7.30
N ARG A 85 -14.93 7.11 7.57
CA ARG A 85 -16.00 7.91 8.19
C ARG A 85 -17.15 8.22 7.22
N ARG A 86 -16.91 8.17 5.92
CA ARG A 86 -17.90 8.46 4.88
C ARG A 86 -18.74 7.23 4.57
N THR A 87 -20.03 7.44 4.33
CA THR A 87 -20.97 6.37 3.93
C THR A 87 -20.95 6.10 2.44
N ASP A 88 -20.48 7.07 1.65
CA ASP A 88 -20.43 6.99 0.20
C ASP A 88 -19.64 5.77 -0.30
N THR A 89 -20.25 5.00 -1.18
CA THR A 89 -19.65 3.82 -1.82
C THR A 89 -18.71 4.17 -2.98
N LYS A 90 -18.76 5.40 -3.49
CA LYS A 90 -17.89 5.92 -4.55
C LYS A 90 -16.40 5.67 -4.24
N PHE A 91 -16.01 5.85 -2.98
CA PHE A 91 -14.64 5.71 -2.51
C PHE A 91 -14.26 4.28 -2.08
N THR A 92 -15.11 3.28 -2.30
CA THR A 92 -14.81 1.90 -1.92
C THR A 92 -13.55 1.37 -2.62
N PRO A 93 -13.33 1.59 -3.95
CA PRO A 93 -12.09 1.16 -4.59
C PRO A 93 -10.84 1.77 -3.96
N LEU A 94 -10.87 3.07 -3.64
CA LEU A 94 -9.74 3.75 -2.98
C LEU A 94 -9.46 3.20 -1.58
N ARG A 95 -10.50 2.86 -0.80
CA ARG A 95 -10.34 2.21 0.51
C ARG A 95 -9.67 0.85 0.38
N ILE A 96 -10.06 0.05 -0.61
CA ILE A 96 -9.46 -1.26 -0.87
C ILE A 96 -7.98 -1.09 -1.22
N CYS A 97 -7.65 -0.21 -2.16
CA CYS A 97 -6.26 0.07 -2.54
C CYS A 97 -5.42 0.53 -1.35
N LEU A 98 -5.94 1.40 -0.49
CA LEU A 98 -5.22 1.84 0.72
C LEU A 98 -4.98 0.70 1.71
N VAL A 99 -5.90 -0.26 1.85
CA VAL A 99 -5.67 -1.45 2.69
C VAL A 99 -4.49 -2.27 2.15
N PHE A 100 -4.42 -2.52 0.84
CA PHE A 100 -3.30 -3.23 0.24
C PHE A 100 -1.99 -2.44 0.35
N LEU A 101 -2.00 -1.15 0.04
CA LEU A 101 -0.84 -0.27 0.14
C LEU A 101 -0.25 -0.26 1.56
N ILE A 102 -1.10 -0.07 2.57
CA ILE A 102 -0.71 -0.06 3.98
C ILE A 102 -0.15 -1.43 4.37
N SER A 103 -0.80 -2.53 3.96
CA SER A 103 -0.35 -3.89 4.28
C SER A 103 1.03 -4.20 3.71
N GLY A 104 1.28 -3.86 2.45
CA GLY A 104 2.57 -4.07 1.81
C GLY A 104 3.68 -3.21 2.43
N ALA A 105 3.37 -1.93 2.71
CA ALA A 105 4.31 -1.04 3.37
C ALA A 105 4.68 -1.54 4.77
N ILE A 106 3.71 -2.05 5.56
CA ILE A 106 3.96 -2.64 6.88
C ILE A 106 4.78 -3.93 6.73
N GLY A 107 4.47 -4.82 5.78
CA GLY A 107 5.21 -6.06 5.55
C GLY A 107 6.71 -5.82 5.33
N ASN A 108 7.05 -4.90 4.40
CA ASN A 108 8.45 -4.52 4.14
C ASN A 108 9.08 -3.72 5.28
N MET A 109 8.30 -3.02 6.09
CA MET A 109 8.80 -2.31 7.28
C MET A 109 9.16 -3.29 8.41
N ILE A 110 8.35 -4.33 8.62
CA ILE A 110 8.64 -5.40 9.60
C ILE A 110 9.99 -6.03 9.29
N ASP A 111 10.24 -6.42 8.04
CA ASP A 111 11.51 -7.03 7.63
C ASP A 111 12.70 -6.12 7.93
N ARG A 112 12.61 -4.82 7.58
CA ARG A 112 13.69 -3.86 7.83
C ARG A 112 13.97 -3.64 9.31
N ILE A 113 12.93 -3.66 10.15
CA ILE A 113 13.09 -3.48 11.60
C ILE A 113 13.66 -4.75 12.25
N VAL A 114 13.16 -5.93 11.86
CA VAL A 114 13.49 -7.19 12.53
C VAL A 114 14.78 -7.79 11.98
N ARG A 115 14.96 -7.76 10.63
CA ARG A 115 16.07 -8.44 9.93
C ARG A 115 17.15 -7.48 9.43
N GLY A 116 16.85 -6.20 9.30
CA GLY A 116 17.75 -5.20 8.70
C GLY A 116 17.78 -5.26 7.16
N PHE A 117 16.98 -6.12 6.54
CA PHE A 117 16.83 -6.27 5.08
C PHE A 117 15.40 -6.75 4.77
N VAL A 118 15.00 -6.69 3.50
CA VAL A 118 13.75 -7.27 3.01
C VAL A 118 14.05 -8.59 2.32
N VAL A 119 13.21 -9.60 2.55
CA VAL A 119 13.28 -10.90 1.84
C VAL A 119 12.56 -10.76 0.51
N ASP A 120 13.28 -10.84 -0.59
CA ASP A 120 12.77 -10.85 -1.96
C ASP A 120 12.93 -12.23 -2.59
N MET A 121 11.98 -12.61 -3.49
CA MET A 121 12.00 -13.96 -4.06
C MET A 121 11.52 -14.07 -5.51
N PHE A 122 10.69 -13.21 -6.02
CA PHE A 122 10.15 -13.32 -7.38
C PHE A 122 11.09 -12.67 -8.37
N ASP A 123 11.67 -13.48 -9.26
CA ASP A 123 12.70 -13.08 -10.22
C ASP A 123 12.24 -13.34 -11.66
N PHE A 124 11.93 -12.27 -12.40
CA PHE A 124 11.67 -12.31 -13.84
C PHE A 124 12.98 -12.16 -14.61
N CYS A 125 13.74 -13.25 -14.70
CA CYS A 125 15.08 -13.26 -15.29
C CYS A 125 15.08 -12.93 -16.81
N LEU A 126 13.98 -13.20 -17.55
CA LEU A 126 13.85 -12.86 -18.97
C LEU A 126 14.08 -11.37 -19.27
N ILE A 127 13.63 -10.48 -18.38
CA ILE A 127 13.67 -9.02 -18.57
C ILE A 127 14.60 -8.30 -17.59
N ASN A 128 15.39 -9.05 -16.81
CA ASN A 128 16.24 -8.50 -15.74
C ASN A 128 15.47 -7.57 -14.80
N PHE A 129 14.25 -7.96 -14.46
CA PHE A 129 13.44 -7.18 -13.52
C PHE A 129 14.00 -7.35 -12.10
N PRO A 130 14.00 -6.30 -11.25
CA PRO A 130 14.43 -6.45 -9.86
C PRO A 130 13.65 -7.55 -9.15
N VAL A 131 14.34 -8.38 -8.38
CA VAL A 131 13.69 -9.39 -7.54
C VAL A 131 12.80 -8.68 -6.53
N PHE A 132 11.59 -9.16 -6.32
CA PHE A 132 10.56 -8.53 -5.49
C PHE A 132 9.80 -9.57 -4.67
N ASN A 133 8.89 -9.11 -3.83
CA ASN A 133 8.11 -9.94 -2.90
C ASN A 133 6.60 -9.68 -2.95
N VAL A 134 5.83 -10.36 -2.09
CA VAL A 134 4.37 -10.23 -2.01
C VAL A 134 3.95 -8.82 -1.62
N ALA A 135 4.64 -8.20 -0.65
CA ALA A 135 4.34 -6.84 -0.21
C ALA A 135 4.55 -5.81 -1.33
N ASP A 136 5.56 -5.99 -2.20
CA ASP A 136 5.81 -5.13 -3.35
C ASP A 136 4.70 -5.22 -4.38
N ILE A 137 4.10 -6.41 -4.59
CA ILE A 137 2.90 -6.58 -5.43
C ILE A 137 1.76 -5.74 -4.85
N TYR A 138 1.52 -5.82 -3.54
CA TYR A 138 0.47 -5.02 -2.88
C TYR A 138 0.69 -3.52 -3.07
N VAL A 139 1.90 -3.04 -2.83
CA VAL A 139 2.25 -1.61 -2.97
C VAL A 139 2.11 -1.15 -4.42
N THR A 140 2.74 -1.87 -5.36
CA THR A 140 2.81 -1.45 -6.76
C THR A 140 1.43 -1.48 -7.42
N CYS A 141 0.68 -2.58 -7.28
CA CYS A 141 -0.66 -2.69 -7.86
C CYS A 141 -1.61 -1.65 -7.27
N SER A 142 -1.58 -1.46 -5.94
CA SER A 142 -2.44 -0.45 -5.29
C SER A 142 -2.10 0.95 -5.76
N PHE A 143 -0.81 1.28 -5.86
CA PHE A 143 -0.36 2.60 -6.31
C PHE A 143 -0.82 2.89 -7.73
N ILE A 144 -0.64 1.94 -8.66
CA ILE A 144 -1.11 2.08 -10.05
C ILE A 144 -2.62 2.32 -10.08
N VAL A 145 -3.39 1.50 -9.35
CA VAL A 145 -4.85 1.66 -9.33
C VAL A 145 -5.27 2.98 -8.68
N ILE A 146 -4.60 3.43 -7.62
CA ILE A 146 -4.87 4.75 -6.99
C ILE A 146 -4.65 5.87 -8.02
N VAL A 147 -3.55 5.86 -8.78
CA VAL A 147 -3.28 6.85 -9.82
C VAL A 147 -4.40 6.84 -10.88
N ILE A 148 -4.80 5.67 -11.37
CA ILE A 148 -5.90 5.52 -12.34
C ILE A 148 -7.21 6.09 -11.77
N LEU A 149 -7.53 5.77 -10.52
CA LEU A 149 -8.75 6.27 -9.86
C LEU A 149 -8.74 7.80 -9.72
N ILE A 150 -7.60 8.39 -9.37
CA ILE A 150 -7.44 9.84 -9.27
C ILE A 150 -7.58 10.50 -10.64
N MET A 151 -6.96 9.94 -11.67
CA MET A 151 -6.98 10.54 -13.01
C MET A 151 -8.34 10.43 -13.73
N PHE A 152 -9.07 9.32 -13.53
CA PHE A 152 -10.24 9.02 -14.35
C PHE A 152 -11.56 8.91 -13.60
N ARG A 153 -11.55 8.77 -12.28
CA ARG A 153 -12.78 8.52 -11.49
C ARG A 153 -13.13 9.65 -10.54
N TYR A 154 -12.16 10.33 -9.94
CA TYR A 154 -12.39 11.38 -8.95
C TYR A 154 -12.19 12.76 -9.57
N LYS A 155 -13.01 13.72 -9.12
CA LYS A 155 -12.91 15.14 -9.50
C LYS A 155 -12.15 15.89 -8.40
N ASP A 156 -11.69 17.10 -8.70
CA ASP A 156 -10.96 17.95 -7.75
C ASP A 156 -11.76 18.19 -6.47
N ASP A 157 -13.09 18.37 -6.57
CA ASP A 157 -13.95 18.51 -5.41
C ASP A 157 -13.96 17.27 -4.51
N ASP A 158 -13.93 16.05 -5.10
CA ASP A 158 -13.86 14.81 -4.36
C ASP A 158 -12.56 14.69 -3.56
N LEU A 159 -11.43 15.10 -4.18
CA LEU A 159 -10.10 15.03 -3.56
C LEU A 159 -9.96 16.09 -2.47
N THR A 160 -10.45 17.30 -2.71
CA THR A 160 -10.48 18.38 -1.73
C THR A 160 -11.32 17.97 -0.52
N ASP A 161 -12.46 17.37 -0.74
CA ASP A 161 -13.32 16.86 0.30
C ASP A 161 -12.67 15.75 1.15
N ILE A 162 -11.84 14.89 0.56
CA ILE A 162 -11.12 13.84 1.31
C ILE A 162 -10.13 14.48 2.29
N LEU A 163 -9.39 15.49 1.84
CA LEU A 163 -8.32 16.13 2.60
C LEU A 163 -8.86 17.10 3.66
N HIS A 164 -9.92 17.84 3.33
CA HIS A 164 -10.56 18.72 4.25
C HIS A 164 -11.74 17.98 4.89
N SER A 165 -11.62 17.59 6.15
CA SER A 165 -12.75 17.11 6.96
C SER A 165 -13.74 18.27 7.07
N SER A 166 -14.54 18.51 6.02
CA SER A 166 -15.42 19.66 5.96
C SER A 166 -16.45 19.51 7.07
N LYS A 167 -16.42 20.45 7.98
CA LYS A 167 -17.64 21.01 8.55
C LYS A 167 -18.46 21.47 7.35
N THR A 168 -19.34 20.62 6.86
CA THR A 168 -20.40 21.05 5.95
C THR A 168 -21.33 21.93 6.79
N VAL A 169 -20.99 23.19 6.88
CA VAL A 169 -21.96 24.21 7.28
C VAL A 169 -22.93 24.28 6.12
N SER A 170 -24.12 23.74 6.38
CA SER A 170 -25.28 23.84 5.51
C SER A 170 -25.64 25.33 5.31
N TYR A 171 -25.12 25.94 4.26
CA TYR A 171 -25.53 27.27 3.80
C TYR A 171 -26.72 27.22 2.81
N THR A 172 -27.59 26.22 2.93
CA THR A 172 -28.67 26.04 1.96
C THR A 172 -30.07 26.41 2.50
N HIS A 173 -30.19 27.24 3.52
CA HIS A 173 -31.54 27.70 3.96
C HIS A 173 -31.59 29.12 4.51
N LEU A 174 -31.03 30.10 3.81
CA LEU A 174 -31.31 31.52 4.15
C LEU A 174 -31.52 32.41 2.92
N ARG A 175 -32.19 31.89 1.87
CA ARG A 175 -32.56 32.72 0.73
C ARG A 175 -33.98 32.40 0.22
N ALA A 176 -34.97 32.42 1.11
CA ALA A 176 -36.38 32.27 0.73
C ALA A 176 -37.35 32.99 1.65
N HIS A 177 -37.02 34.16 2.24
CA HIS A 177 -37.98 34.97 2.97
C HIS A 177 -37.70 36.47 2.92
N GLU A 178 -37.33 37.01 1.75
CA GLU A 178 -37.35 38.45 1.53
C GLU A 178 -37.82 38.76 0.11
N THR A 179 -39.09 38.51 -0.17
CA THR A 179 -39.88 39.25 -1.20
C THR A 179 -41.36 38.98 -0.95
N ARG A 180 -41.93 39.70 0.02
CA ARG A 180 -43.34 40.13 0.04
C ARG A 180 -43.48 41.16 1.15
N GLY A 181 -43.49 42.42 0.78
CA GLY A 181 -43.85 43.59 1.50
C GLY A 181 -43.86 44.75 0.54
#